data_07530849e2a2998b9b2da234edcecec4
#
_entry.id   07530849e2a2998b9b2da234edcecec4
#
_cell.length_a   1.000
_cell.length_b   1.000
_cell.length_c   1.000
_cell.angle_alpha   90.00
_cell.angle_beta   90.00
_cell.angle_gamma   90.00
#
_symmetry.space_group_name_H-M   'P 1'
#
loop_
_entity.id
_entity.type
_entity.pdbx_description
1 polymer ?
#
loop_
_entity_poly.entity_id
_entity_poly.type
_entity_poly.pdbx_seq_one_letter_code
_entity_poly.pdbx_strand_id
1 'polypeptide(L)'
;DITHRVVNCSTLFTKAAFSKSTSNMTNETSHDEKVHFRENLTLLINNLSETCWNSLPKKIHQKVAMVFCDDISAIISGHSDETVKKIVRKLTEHESINGITLLDGTGAKIDKHSAVIANGTAGDWCELDGGYRHALCHGGLYCIPALIAEAEALNAQVKDVLRALLIGYEIISKLAKCFKYENLKLHGHASLAAIGAAAAISTLRKHTPEMIFQAVNSASTLVNPGPFDHAVKGALIRNTWPGLAASNGLRAVDWVEMEVIATETSIYQIYKDIFGASCDPETLKYNLNETWEIEASYHKEHACCQYSHSAVEAARNIIENHGVLCVSNINSATLETHWR
;
A
#
# COMPACT_ATOMS: atom_id res chain seq x y z
N ASP A 1 27.97 -24.59 -36.76
CA ASP A 1 28.94 -24.49 -35.64
C ASP A 1 28.84 -23.13 -34.98
N ILE A 2 28.02 -23.05 -33.92
CA ILE A 2 27.94 -21.87 -33.06
C ILE A 2 28.63 -22.25 -31.76
N THR A 3 29.89 -21.86 -31.61
CA THR A 3 30.67 -22.04 -30.42
C THR A 3 30.29 -20.98 -29.39
N HIS A 4 29.75 -21.42 -28.24
CA HIS A 4 29.52 -20.63 -27.05
C HIS A 4 30.83 -19.99 -26.54
N ARG A 5 30.90 -18.65 -26.55
CA ARG A 5 31.86 -17.92 -25.72
C ARG A 5 31.17 -17.48 -24.43
N VAL A 6 31.46 -18.17 -23.35
CA VAL A 6 31.21 -17.71 -21.99
C VAL A 6 32.25 -16.63 -21.70
N VAL A 7 31.82 -15.38 -21.60
CA VAL A 7 32.68 -14.29 -21.13
C VAL A 7 32.60 -14.27 -19.61
N ASN A 8 33.68 -14.70 -18.99
CA ASN A 8 33.85 -14.63 -17.53
C ASN A 8 34.15 -13.17 -17.12
N CYS A 9 33.18 -12.48 -16.52
CA CYS A 9 33.24 -11.08 -16.13
C CYS A 9 33.66 -10.92 -14.67
N SER A 10 34.77 -11.54 -14.27
CA SER A 10 35.28 -11.52 -12.89
C SER A 10 36.62 -10.80 -12.74
N THR A 11 36.84 -9.68 -13.39
CA THR A 11 38.02 -8.82 -13.05
C THR A 11 37.85 -7.43 -13.65
N LEU A 12 37.20 -6.52 -12.89
CA LEU A 12 37.43 -5.07 -13.02
C LEU A 12 36.71 -4.33 -11.86
N PHE A 13 37.16 -4.58 -10.61
CA PHE A 13 36.99 -3.61 -9.54
C PHE A 13 38.34 -3.36 -8.91
N THR A 14 39.03 -2.36 -9.42
CA THR A 14 40.23 -1.80 -8.80
C THR A 14 39.87 -1.10 -7.50
N LYS A 15 40.52 -1.49 -6.43
CA LYS A 15 40.45 -0.92 -5.09
C LYS A 15 40.70 0.59 -5.12
N ALA A 16 39.67 1.38 -4.86
CA ALA A 16 39.82 2.73 -4.36
C ALA A 16 40.03 2.65 -2.85
N ALA A 17 41.22 3.04 -2.38
CA ALA A 17 41.53 3.13 -0.96
C ALA A 17 40.79 4.32 -0.37
N PHE A 18 39.73 4.11 0.39
CA PHE A 18 39.12 5.11 1.26
C PHE A 18 39.78 5.04 2.64
N SER A 19 40.14 6.20 3.18
CA SER A 19 40.80 6.37 4.48
C SER A 19 39.91 5.84 5.60
N LYS A 20 40.40 4.87 6.35
CA LYS A 20 39.81 4.32 7.56
C LYS A 20 40.06 5.28 8.72
N SER A 21 39.03 5.97 9.29
CA SER A 21 39.03 6.28 10.72
C SER A 21 37.73 6.71 11.38
N THR A 22 36.62 6.91 10.62
CA THR A 22 35.28 7.20 11.26
C THR A 22 34.16 6.27 10.81
N SER A 23 34.43 5.31 9.94
CA SER A 23 33.41 4.47 9.29
C SER A 23 33.03 3.19 10.06
N ASN A 24 33.78 2.78 11.09
CA ASN A 24 33.52 1.48 11.73
C ASN A 24 32.31 1.51 12.69
N MET A 25 32.12 2.58 13.48
CA MET A 25 30.98 2.63 14.41
C MET A 25 29.64 2.83 13.71
N THR A 26 29.59 3.60 12.63
CA THR A 26 28.35 3.79 11.84
C THR A 26 27.99 2.55 11.03
N ASN A 27 28.94 1.75 10.60
CA ASN A 27 28.70 0.52 9.86
C ASN A 27 28.23 -0.63 10.78
N GLU A 28 28.72 -0.72 12.01
CA GLU A 28 28.28 -1.73 12.98
C GLU A 28 26.84 -1.46 13.43
N THR A 29 26.49 -0.23 13.80
CA THR A 29 25.14 0.14 14.21
C THR A 29 24.11 -0.05 13.08
N SER A 30 24.46 0.22 11.82
CA SER A 30 23.60 -0.02 10.66
C SER A 30 23.43 -1.51 10.34
N HIS A 31 24.45 -2.31 10.60
CA HIS A 31 24.36 -3.77 10.42
C HIS A 31 23.44 -4.39 11.46
N ASP A 32 23.57 -4.02 12.71
CA ASP A 32 22.74 -4.51 13.81
C ASP A 32 21.27 -4.10 13.62
N GLU A 33 20.98 -2.86 13.21
CA GLU A 33 19.64 -2.38 12.93
C GLU A 33 18.98 -3.18 11.80
N LYS A 34 19.73 -3.50 10.75
CA LYS A 34 19.27 -4.28 9.60
C LYS A 34 18.93 -5.72 9.98
N VAL A 35 19.76 -6.36 10.80
CA VAL A 35 19.51 -7.71 11.33
C VAL A 35 18.26 -7.69 12.21
N HIS A 36 18.16 -6.72 13.12
CA HIS A 36 17.02 -6.57 14.01
C HIS A 36 15.71 -6.30 13.26
N PHE A 37 15.76 -5.46 12.21
CA PHE A 37 14.61 -5.25 11.33
C PHE A 37 14.12 -6.57 10.70
N ARG A 38 15.04 -7.36 10.11
CA ARG A 38 14.71 -8.65 9.50
C ARG A 38 14.08 -9.61 10.51
N GLU A 39 14.68 -9.74 11.69
CA GLU A 39 14.19 -10.62 12.74
C GLU A 39 12.78 -10.24 13.20
N ASN A 40 12.55 -8.95 13.47
CA ASN A 40 11.25 -8.47 13.90
C ASN A 40 10.18 -8.59 12.81
N LEU A 41 10.52 -8.36 11.53
CA LEU A 41 9.61 -8.59 10.41
C LEU A 41 9.26 -10.07 10.27
N THR A 42 10.23 -10.97 10.41
CA THR A 42 10.00 -12.42 10.39
C THR A 42 9.06 -12.84 11.52
N LEU A 43 9.29 -12.36 12.75
CA LEU A 43 8.43 -12.65 13.89
C LEU A 43 7.02 -12.09 13.71
N LEU A 44 6.89 -10.88 13.17
CA LEU A 44 5.60 -10.27 12.86
C LEU A 44 4.80 -11.15 11.90
N ILE A 45 5.41 -11.55 10.78
CA ILE A 45 4.74 -12.37 9.77
C ILE A 45 4.38 -13.75 10.31
N ASN A 46 5.27 -14.41 11.08
CA ASN A 46 4.98 -15.67 11.72
C ASN A 46 3.75 -15.57 12.63
N ASN A 47 3.73 -14.60 13.53
CA ASN A 47 2.62 -14.40 14.48
C ASN A 47 1.30 -14.09 13.76
N LEU A 48 1.32 -13.23 12.73
CA LEU A 48 0.13 -12.90 11.96
C LEU A 48 -0.38 -14.10 11.16
N SER A 49 0.50 -14.95 10.65
CA SER A 49 0.13 -16.13 9.88
C SER A 49 -0.64 -17.17 10.71
N GLU A 50 -0.39 -17.22 12.03
CA GLU A 50 -1.11 -18.07 12.98
C GLU A 50 -2.52 -17.55 13.32
N THR A 51 -2.85 -16.33 12.91
CA THR A 51 -4.15 -15.71 13.23
C THR A 51 -5.31 -16.53 12.66
N CYS A 52 -6.15 -17.04 13.56
CA CYS A 52 -7.38 -17.72 13.18
C CYS A 52 -8.54 -16.72 13.13
N TRP A 53 -9.22 -16.62 11.97
CA TRP A 53 -10.35 -15.70 11.81
C TRP A 53 -11.42 -15.86 12.89
N ASN A 54 -11.81 -17.10 13.20
CA ASN A 54 -12.89 -17.38 14.14
C ASN A 54 -12.56 -17.03 15.61
N SER A 55 -11.29 -16.90 15.95
CA SER A 55 -10.85 -16.53 17.32
C SER A 55 -10.68 -15.02 17.53
N LEU A 56 -10.85 -14.22 16.47
CA LEU A 56 -10.71 -12.77 16.57
C LEU A 56 -11.84 -12.13 17.36
N PRO A 57 -11.58 -11.06 18.12
CA PRO A 57 -12.62 -10.29 18.77
C PRO A 57 -13.63 -9.73 17.76
N LYS A 58 -14.92 -9.69 18.18
CA LYS A 58 -16.01 -9.15 17.31
C LYS A 58 -15.69 -7.75 16.76
N LYS A 59 -15.04 -6.89 17.58
CA LYS A 59 -14.65 -5.54 17.16
C LYS A 59 -13.70 -5.54 15.96
N ILE A 60 -12.81 -6.53 15.86
CA ILE A 60 -11.88 -6.68 14.75
C ILE A 60 -12.62 -7.15 13.50
N HIS A 61 -13.49 -8.16 13.60
CA HIS A 61 -14.36 -8.56 12.48
C HIS A 61 -15.14 -7.36 11.89
N GLN A 62 -15.75 -6.55 12.77
CA GLN A 62 -16.50 -5.36 12.35
C GLN A 62 -15.58 -4.33 11.67
N LYS A 63 -14.39 -4.09 12.24
CA LYS A 63 -13.45 -3.11 11.68
C LYS A 63 -12.92 -3.52 10.32
N VAL A 64 -12.56 -4.80 10.14
CA VAL A 64 -12.13 -5.35 8.85
C VAL A 64 -13.26 -5.23 7.81
N ALA A 65 -14.47 -5.58 8.19
CA ALA A 65 -15.64 -5.46 7.30
C ALA A 65 -15.92 -4.01 6.92
N MET A 66 -15.79 -3.06 7.87
CA MET A 66 -15.92 -1.62 7.58
C MET A 66 -14.86 -1.14 6.58
N VAL A 67 -13.58 -1.46 6.81
CA VAL A 67 -12.50 -1.10 5.87
C VAL A 67 -12.77 -1.69 4.48
N PHE A 68 -13.16 -2.96 4.43
CA PHE A 68 -13.48 -3.62 3.17
C PHE A 68 -14.63 -2.92 2.42
N CYS A 69 -15.75 -2.66 3.10
CA CYS A 69 -16.91 -2.00 2.48
C CYS A 69 -16.60 -0.55 2.06
N ASP A 70 -15.85 0.18 2.87
CA ASP A 70 -15.46 1.57 2.63
C ASP A 70 -14.65 1.70 1.33
N ASP A 71 -13.56 0.94 1.23
CA ASP A 71 -12.69 0.97 0.05
C ASP A 71 -13.36 0.40 -1.22
N ILE A 72 -14.22 -0.62 -1.08
CA ILE A 72 -15.07 -1.09 -2.21
C ILE A 72 -15.98 0.05 -2.69
N SER A 73 -16.59 0.79 -1.76
CA SER A 73 -17.45 1.91 -2.09
C SER A 73 -16.67 3.04 -2.77
N ALA A 74 -15.44 3.30 -2.33
CA ALA A 74 -14.54 4.25 -2.98
C ALA A 74 -14.22 3.84 -4.42
N ILE A 75 -13.93 2.55 -4.65
CA ILE A 75 -13.68 2.00 -6.00
C ILE A 75 -14.90 2.21 -6.91
N ILE A 76 -16.09 1.81 -6.44
CA ILE A 76 -17.34 1.98 -7.21
C ILE A 76 -17.61 3.45 -7.53
N SER A 77 -17.41 4.34 -6.55
CA SER A 77 -17.57 5.79 -6.74
C SER A 77 -16.62 6.34 -7.80
N GLY A 78 -15.34 5.94 -7.77
CA GLY A 78 -14.33 6.42 -8.70
C GLY A 78 -14.60 5.99 -10.15
N HIS A 79 -15.20 4.82 -10.37
CA HIS A 79 -15.59 4.38 -11.70
C HIS A 79 -16.66 5.27 -12.36
N SER A 80 -17.35 6.12 -11.59
CA SER A 80 -18.31 7.08 -12.15
C SER A 80 -17.65 8.25 -12.89
N ASP A 81 -16.37 8.54 -12.62
CA ASP A 81 -15.64 9.65 -13.25
C ASP A 81 -15.32 9.39 -14.72
N GLU A 82 -15.46 10.42 -15.55
CA GLU A 82 -15.25 10.31 -17.01
C GLU A 82 -13.79 10.02 -17.37
N THR A 83 -12.82 10.44 -16.56
CA THR A 83 -11.41 10.16 -16.83
C THR A 83 -11.09 8.71 -16.48
N VAL A 84 -11.62 8.20 -15.37
CA VAL A 84 -11.50 6.78 -15.01
C VAL A 84 -12.13 5.90 -16.11
N LYS A 85 -13.32 6.25 -16.60
CA LYS A 85 -13.96 5.55 -17.72
C LYS A 85 -13.11 5.54 -18.99
N LYS A 86 -12.34 6.63 -19.26
CA LYS A 86 -11.40 6.65 -20.40
C LYS A 86 -10.23 5.71 -20.16
N ILE A 87 -9.68 5.67 -18.95
CA ILE A 87 -8.59 4.75 -18.57
C ILE A 87 -9.08 3.30 -18.70
N VAL A 88 -10.24 2.99 -18.12
CA VAL A 88 -10.86 1.66 -18.17
C VAL A 88 -11.06 1.20 -19.62
N ARG A 89 -11.64 2.06 -20.48
CA ARG A 89 -11.81 1.73 -21.91
C ARG A 89 -10.51 1.32 -22.60
N LYS A 90 -9.40 1.96 -22.25
CA LYS A 90 -8.08 1.59 -22.78
C LYS A 90 -7.59 0.24 -22.26
N LEU A 91 -7.88 -0.08 -21.01
CA LEU A 91 -7.51 -1.36 -20.42
C LEU A 91 -8.42 -2.52 -20.89
N THR A 92 -9.65 -2.21 -21.33
CA THR A 92 -10.65 -3.19 -21.80
C THR A 92 -10.59 -3.45 -23.30
N GLU A 93 -9.66 -2.86 -24.05
CA GLU A 93 -9.51 -3.11 -25.51
C GLU A 93 -9.35 -4.61 -25.84
N HIS A 94 -8.98 -5.43 -24.84
CA HIS A 94 -8.84 -6.87 -24.95
C HIS A 94 -9.64 -7.56 -23.82
N GLU A 95 -10.94 -7.73 -24.01
CA GLU A 95 -11.78 -8.49 -23.06
C GLU A 95 -11.28 -9.95 -22.94
N SER A 96 -11.34 -10.47 -21.72
CA SER A 96 -10.94 -11.84 -21.42
C SER A 96 -12.14 -12.65 -20.91
N ILE A 97 -12.46 -13.74 -21.59
CA ILE A 97 -13.57 -14.64 -21.23
C ILE A 97 -13.40 -15.20 -19.79
N ASN A 98 -12.16 -15.42 -19.37
CA ASN A 98 -11.79 -15.89 -18.03
C ASN A 98 -11.18 -14.76 -17.19
N GLY A 99 -11.56 -13.52 -17.47
CA GLY A 99 -11.04 -12.35 -16.80
C GLY A 99 -11.63 -12.11 -15.42
N ILE A 100 -11.17 -11.03 -14.80
CA ILE A 100 -11.60 -10.52 -13.51
C ILE A 100 -12.60 -9.39 -13.72
N THR A 101 -13.62 -9.34 -12.89
CA THR A 101 -14.71 -8.38 -12.98
C THR A 101 -14.25 -6.97 -12.60
N LEU A 102 -14.59 -6.00 -13.42
CA LEU A 102 -14.49 -4.58 -13.07
C LEU A 102 -15.62 -4.20 -12.11
N LEU A 103 -15.30 -3.39 -11.10
CA LEU A 103 -16.28 -2.90 -10.13
C LEU A 103 -16.98 -1.60 -10.60
N ASP A 104 -17.15 -1.46 -11.90
CA ASP A 104 -17.77 -0.31 -12.57
C ASP A 104 -19.30 -0.47 -12.81
N GLY A 105 -19.85 -1.59 -12.38
CA GLY A 105 -21.27 -1.92 -12.54
C GLY A 105 -21.63 -2.52 -13.92
N THR A 106 -20.71 -2.62 -14.87
CA THR A 106 -20.97 -3.21 -16.19
C THR A 106 -20.92 -4.73 -16.20
N GLY A 107 -20.17 -5.33 -15.26
CA GLY A 107 -19.87 -6.75 -15.25
C GLY A 107 -18.81 -7.16 -16.28
N ALA A 108 -18.12 -6.20 -16.90
CA ALA A 108 -17.05 -6.47 -17.85
C ALA A 108 -15.89 -7.23 -17.16
N LYS A 109 -15.30 -8.17 -17.89
CA LYS A 109 -14.17 -8.98 -17.43
C LYS A 109 -12.96 -8.74 -18.31
N ILE A 110 -11.83 -8.43 -17.65
CA ILE A 110 -10.55 -8.18 -18.30
C ILE A 110 -9.43 -8.97 -17.63
N ASP A 111 -8.24 -8.95 -18.18
CA ASP A 111 -7.11 -9.62 -17.54
C ASP A 111 -6.89 -9.11 -16.11
N LYS A 112 -6.35 -10.00 -15.25
CA LYS A 112 -6.23 -9.75 -13.83
C LYS A 112 -5.44 -8.48 -13.51
N HIS A 113 -4.32 -8.24 -14.18
CA HIS A 113 -3.48 -7.07 -13.93
C HIS A 113 -4.18 -5.75 -14.32
N SER A 114 -4.84 -5.75 -15.47
CA SER A 114 -5.63 -4.59 -15.92
C SER A 114 -6.81 -4.31 -14.98
N ALA A 115 -7.48 -5.35 -14.46
CA ALA A 115 -8.56 -5.19 -13.48
C ALA A 115 -8.03 -4.58 -12.16
N VAL A 116 -6.88 -5.04 -11.67
CA VAL A 116 -6.23 -4.48 -10.48
C VAL A 116 -5.87 -3.00 -10.69
N ILE A 117 -5.31 -2.65 -11.86
CA ILE A 117 -4.96 -1.27 -12.20
C ILE A 117 -6.22 -0.39 -12.27
N ALA A 118 -7.27 -0.85 -12.96
CA ALA A 118 -8.51 -0.11 -13.11
C ALA A 118 -9.19 0.14 -11.77
N ASN A 119 -9.42 -0.91 -10.98
CA ASN A 119 -10.07 -0.82 -9.67
C ASN A 119 -9.23 -0.03 -8.66
N GLY A 120 -7.90 -0.20 -8.64
CA GLY A 120 -7.01 0.55 -7.76
C GLY A 120 -6.93 2.04 -8.11
N THR A 121 -6.97 2.38 -9.41
CA THR A 121 -7.07 3.77 -9.88
C THR A 121 -8.39 4.40 -9.47
N ALA A 122 -9.51 3.69 -9.66
CA ALA A 122 -10.83 4.16 -9.26
C ALA A 122 -10.92 4.37 -7.75
N GLY A 123 -10.32 3.47 -6.94
CA GLY A 123 -10.35 3.54 -5.48
C GLY A 123 -9.76 4.83 -4.90
N ASP A 124 -8.71 5.36 -5.52
CA ASP A 124 -8.08 6.62 -5.11
C ASP A 124 -8.71 7.87 -5.74
N TRP A 125 -9.49 7.70 -6.81
CA TRP A 125 -9.87 8.81 -7.67
C TRP A 125 -10.69 9.91 -7.00
N CYS A 126 -11.63 9.52 -6.16
CA CYS A 126 -12.52 10.46 -5.45
C CYS A 126 -11.98 10.87 -4.08
N GLU A 127 -10.77 10.47 -3.70
CA GLU A 127 -10.22 10.73 -2.35
C GLU A 127 -11.15 10.25 -1.22
N LEU A 128 -11.88 9.14 -1.44
CA LEU A 128 -12.79 8.54 -0.45
C LEU A 128 -12.19 7.34 0.26
N ASP A 129 -11.07 6.82 -0.22
CA ASP A 129 -10.34 5.71 0.36
C ASP A 129 -9.91 5.98 1.80
N GLY A 130 -10.12 5.01 2.68
CA GLY A 130 -9.77 5.09 4.08
C GLY A 130 -8.26 5.13 4.31
N GLY A 131 -7.83 5.62 5.47
CA GLY A 131 -6.42 5.71 5.81
C GLY A 131 -6.09 5.17 7.18
N TYR A 132 -4.83 5.33 7.58
CA TYR A 132 -4.27 4.90 8.85
C TYR A 132 -3.73 6.10 9.64
N ARG A 133 -4.06 6.20 10.95
CA ARG A 133 -3.81 7.42 11.74
C ARG A 133 -2.34 7.63 12.13
N HIS A 134 -1.55 6.56 12.21
CA HIS A 134 -0.19 6.65 12.78
C HIS A 134 0.91 6.76 11.74
N ALA A 135 0.58 6.62 10.45
CA ALA A 135 1.52 6.81 9.33
C ALA A 135 0.76 7.18 8.04
N LEU A 136 1.49 7.69 7.04
CA LEU A 136 0.93 7.95 5.71
C LEU A 136 0.74 6.62 4.96
N CYS A 137 -0.36 5.93 5.27
CA CYS A 137 -0.69 4.63 4.75
C CYS A 137 -2.21 4.53 4.54
N HIS A 138 -2.61 3.91 3.44
CA HIS A 138 -3.99 3.61 3.08
C HIS A 138 -4.13 2.09 2.95
N GLY A 139 -4.01 1.39 4.10
CA GLY A 139 -3.83 -0.07 4.14
C GLY A 139 -4.92 -0.85 3.41
N GLY A 140 -6.19 -0.41 3.45
CA GLY A 140 -7.29 -1.00 2.69
C GLY A 140 -7.08 -0.86 1.18
N LEU A 141 -6.89 0.37 0.69
CA LEU A 141 -6.64 0.64 -0.74
C LEU A 141 -5.40 -0.12 -1.26
N TYR A 142 -4.37 -0.32 -0.44
CA TYR A 142 -3.16 -1.02 -0.86
C TYR A 142 -3.35 -2.53 -1.02
N CYS A 143 -4.28 -3.10 -0.28
CA CYS A 143 -4.58 -4.54 -0.32
C CYS A 143 -5.72 -4.88 -1.29
N ILE A 144 -6.84 -4.15 -1.22
CA ILE A 144 -8.13 -4.56 -1.76
C ILE A 144 -8.15 -4.76 -3.27
N PRO A 145 -7.62 -3.87 -4.13
CA PRO A 145 -7.73 -4.05 -5.58
C PRO A 145 -7.16 -5.38 -6.07
N ALA A 146 -5.99 -5.76 -5.59
CA ALA A 146 -5.36 -7.02 -5.96
C ALA A 146 -5.99 -8.22 -5.23
N LEU A 147 -6.36 -8.04 -3.96
CA LEU A 147 -7.00 -9.07 -3.14
C LEU A 147 -8.34 -9.53 -3.73
N ILE A 148 -9.17 -8.60 -4.22
CA ILE A 148 -10.46 -8.95 -4.84
C ILE A 148 -10.24 -9.70 -6.15
N ALA A 149 -9.32 -9.21 -6.98
CA ALA A 149 -9.00 -9.87 -8.24
C ALA A 149 -8.52 -11.31 -8.02
N GLU A 150 -7.69 -11.51 -7.01
CA GLU A 150 -7.22 -12.85 -6.63
C GLU A 150 -8.34 -13.70 -6.02
N ALA A 151 -9.18 -13.10 -5.17
CA ALA A 151 -10.32 -13.79 -4.56
C ALA A 151 -11.32 -14.31 -5.60
N GLU A 152 -11.61 -13.51 -6.62
CA GLU A 152 -12.46 -13.95 -7.75
C GLU A 152 -11.79 -15.09 -8.52
N ALA A 153 -10.50 -14.96 -8.85
CA ALA A 153 -9.76 -15.99 -9.58
C ALA A 153 -9.75 -17.35 -8.84
N LEU A 154 -9.64 -17.32 -7.51
CA LEU A 154 -9.60 -18.50 -6.65
C LEU A 154 -10.97 -18.97 -6.19
N ASN A 155 -12.05 -18.26 -6.51
CA ASN A 155 -13.37 -18.47 -5.92
C ASN A 155 -13.31 -18.55 -4.39
N ALA A 156 -12.59 -17.63 -3.77
CA ALA A 156 -12.26 -17.64 -2.35
C ALA A 156 -13.48 -17.33 -1.48
N GLN A 157 -13.51 -17.90 -0.27
CA GLN A 157 -14.57 -17.57 0.70
C GLN A 157 -14.33 -16.16 1.29
N VAL A 158 -15.41 -15.40 1.51
CA VAL A 158 -15.35 -14.04 2.07
C VAL A 158 -14.54 -13.97 3.37
N LYS A 159 -14.70 -14.97 4.26
CA LYS A 159 -13.92 -15.02 5.52
C LYS A 159 -12.40 -15.07 5.28
N ASP A 160 -11.96 -15.79 4.23
CA ASP A 160 -10.54 -15.90 3.89
C ASP A 160 -10.04 -14.58 3.28
N VAL A 161 -10.86 -13.91 2.49
CA VAL A 161 -10.59 -12.56 1.95
C VAL A 161 -10.43 -11.54 3.09
N LEU A 162 -11.38 -11.51 4.02
CA LEU A 162 -11.33 -10.58 5.16
C LEU A 162 -10.14 -10.86 6.09
N ARG A 163 -9.79 -12.15 6.31
CA ARG A 163 -8.57 -12.50 7.04
C ARG A 163 -7.32 -12.02 6.31
N ALA A 164 -7.25 -12.21 5.00
CA ALA A 164 -6.12 -11.79 4.19
C ALA A 164 -5.98 -10.26 4.17
N LEU A 165 -7.11 -9.53 4.10
CA LEU A 165 -7.12 -8.08 4.25
C LEU A 165 -6.55 -7.65 5.60
N LEU A 166 -6.99 -8.26 6.70
CA LEU A 166 -6.48 -7.95 8.03
C LEU A 166 -4.96 -8.11 8.09
N ILE A 167 -4.44 -9.25 7.66
CA ILE A 167 -3.00 -9.54 7.74
C ILE A 167 -2.20 -8.60 6.83
N GLY A 168 -2.66 -8.35 5.61
CA GLY A 168 -2.03 -7.37 4.72
C GLY A 168 -2.02 -5.97 5.31
N TYR A 169 -3.14 -5.54 5.90
CA TYR A 169 -3.28 -4.25 6.57
C TYR A 169 -2.30 -4.10 7.75
N GLU A 170 -2.18 -5.13 8.61
CA GLU A 170 -1.26 -5.13 9.74
C GLU A 170 0.20 -5.02 9.28
N ILE A 171 0.61 -5.84 8.32
CA ILE A 171 1.99 -5.82 7.80
C ILE A 171 2.33 -4.45 7.22
N ILE A 172 1.49 -3.91 6.34
CA ILE A 172 1.81 -2.65 5.67
C ILE A 172 1.75 -1.45 6.61
N SER A 173 0.81 -1.43 7.56
CA SER A 173 0.71 -0.35 8.55
C SER A 173 1.90 -0.33 9.49
N LYS A 174 2.38 -1.48 9.94
CA LYS A 174 3.59 -1.58 10.76
C LYS A 174 4.85 -1.18 10.00
N LEU A 175 4.98 -1.58 8.73
CA LEU A 175 6.08 -1.13 7.88
C LEU A 175 6.04 0.38 7.64
N ALA A 176 4.86 0.96 7.42
CA ALA A 176 4.70 2.41 7.28
C ALA A 176 5.08 3.18 8.56
N LYS A 177 4.87 2.61 9.74
CA LYS A 177 5.33 3.17 11.04
C LYS A 177 6.82 3.01 11.24
N CYS A 178 7.38 1.90 10.77
CA CYS A 178 8.80 1.58 10.91
C CYS A 178 9.69 2.55 10.15
N PHE A 179 9.26 2.96 8.95
CA PHE A 179 10.04 3.86 8.09
C PHE A 179 9.47 5.28 8.11
N LYS A 180 10.24 6.22 8.69
CA LYS A 180 9.85 7.63 8.82
C LYS A 180 10.74 8.51 7.99
N TYR A 181 10.13 9.43 7.25
CA TYR A 181 10.83 10.46 6.47
C TYR A 181 10.82 11.78 7.24
N GLU A 182 11.97 12.43 7.34
CA GLU A 182 12.09 13.77 7.92
C GLU A 182 11.22 14.79 7.14
N ASN A 183 11.15 14.62 5.83
CA ASN A 183 10.31 15.41 4.94
C ASN A 183 9.48 14.48 4.07
N LEU A 184 8.23 14.88 3.77
CA LEU A 184 7.32 14.13 2.91
C LEU A 184 7.76 14.22 1.44
N LYS A 185 8.70 13.35 1.04
CA LYS A 185 9.23 13.28 -0.33
C LYS A 185 8.49 12.26 -1.18
N LEU A 186 8.10 11.13 -0.59
CA LEU A 186 7.48 10.01 -1.28
C LEU A 186 6.02 9.85 -0.86
N HIS A 187 5.18 9.52 -1.82
CA HIS A 187 3.77 9.20 -1.59
C HIS A 187 3.60 7.70 -1.32
N GLY A 188 2.84 7.37 -0.27
CA GLY A 188 2.61 5.97 0.13
C GLY A 188 1.96 5.11 -0.96
N HIS A 189 1.08 5.67 -1.80
CA HIS A 189 0.45 4.94 -2.91
C HIS A 189 1.45 4.34 -3.89
N ALA A 190 2.54 5.05 -4.18
CA ALA A 190 3.57 4.58 -5.07
C ALA A 190 4.58 3.66 -4.37
N SER A 191 4.89 3.95 -3.09
CA SER A 191 6.00 3.30 -2.39
C SER A 191 5.59 2.17 -1.45
N LEU A 192 4.32 2.04 -1.06
CA LEU A 192 3.88 1.04 -0.08
C LEU A 192 2.86 0.04 -0.64
N ALA A 193 2.03 0.44 -1.61
CA ALA A 193 0.89 -0.35 -2.02
C ALA A 193 1.27 -1.73 -2.59
N ALA A 194 2.41 -1.87 -3.27
CA ALA A 194 2.88 -3.17 -3.75
C ALA A 194 3.10 -4.17 -2.61
N ILE A 195 3.64 -3.71 -1.48
CA ILE A 195 3.90 -4.57 -0.32
C ILE A 195 2.59 -4.99 0.35
N GLY A 196 1.63 -4.05 0.52
CA GLY A 196 0.31 -4.37 1.06
C GLY A 196 -0.44 -5.41 0.22
N ALA A 197 -0.44 -5.23 -1.09
CA ALA A 197 -1.02 -6.19 -2.03
C ALA A 197 -0.36 -7.56 -1.93
N ALA A 198 0.98 -7.62 -1.94
CA ALA A 198 1.72 -8.87 -1.86
C ALA A 198 1.43 -9.63 -0.56
N ALA A 199 1.39 -8.92 0.58
CA ALA A 199 1.07 -9.52 1.88
C ALA A 199 -0.34 -10.11 1.90
N ALA A 200 -1.34 -9.38 1.40
CA ALA A 200 -2.72 -9.83 1.35
C ALA A 200 -2.92 -11.02 0.41
N ILE A 201 -2.39 -10.97 -0.82
CA ILE A 201 -2.50 -12.04 -1.81
C ILE A 201 -1.81 -13.31 -1.31
N SER A 202 -0.57 -13.19 -0.82
CA SER A 202 0.21 -14.32 -0.32
C SER A 202 -0.51 -15.02 0.85
N THR A 203 -1.16 -14.23 1.72
CA THR A 203 -2.01 -14.76 2.79
C THR A 203 -3.25 -15.48 2.25
N LEU A 204 -3.92 -14.92 1.23
CA LEU A 204 -5.11 -15.53 0.61
C LEU A 204 -4.77 -16.87 -0.06
N ARG A 205 -3.61 -16.94 -0.72
CA ARG A 205 -3.07 -18.18 -1.32
C ARG A 205 -2.60 -19.21 -0.29
N LYS A 206 -2.67 -18.86 1.00
CA LYS A 206 -2.25 -19.74 2.11
C LYS A 206 -0.77 -20.11 2.03
N HIS A 207 0.06 -19.21 1.57
CA HIS A 207 1.51 -19.37 1.56
C HIS A 207 2.06 -19.52 2.99
N THR A 208 3.21 -20.18 3.09
CA THR A 208 3.94 -20.25 4.35
C THR A 208 4.41 -18.87 4.79
N PRO A 209 4.67 -18.67 6.09
CA PRO A 209 5.23 -17.40 6.58
C PRO A 209 6.49 -16.96 5.83
N GLU A 210 7.35 -17.92 5.48
CA GLU A 210 8.56 -17.67 4.69
C GLU A 210 8.22 -17.13 3.29
N MET A 211 7.26 -17.73 2.60
CA MET A 211 6.83 -17.22 1.28
C MET A 211 6.19 -15.84 1.38
N ILE A 212 5.42 -15.56 2.44
CA ILE A 212 4.88 -14.22 2.69
C ILE A 212 6.03 -13.22 2.89
N PHE A 213 7.04 -13.57 3.68
CA PHE A 213 8.24 -12.76 3.90
C PHE A 213 8.97 -12.47 2.59
N GLN A 214 9.18 -13.49 1.75
CA GLN A 214 9.80 -13.34 0.43
C GLN A 214 8.96 -12.48 -0.50
N ALA A 215 7.62 -12.62 -0.49
CA ALA A 215 6.71 -11.83 -1.32
C ALA A 215 6.76 -10.34 -0.97
N VAL A 216 6.72 -9.97 0.31
CA VAL A 216 6.79 -8.57 0.73
C VAL A 216 8.17 -7.95 0.45
N ASN A 217 9.27 -8.71 0.62
CA ASN A 217 10.61 -8.27 0.24
C ASN A 217 10.74 -8.08 -1.28
N SER A 218 10.22 -9.03 -2.07
CA SER A 218 10.26 -8.91 -3.54
C SER A 218 9.41 -7.74 -4.04
N ALA A 219 8.20 -7.56 -3.49
CA ALA A 219 7.33 -6.44 -3.82
C ALA A 219 7.97 -5.07 -3.53
N SER A 220 8.80 -4.98 -2.48
CA SER A 220 9.51 -3.73 -2.16
C SER A 220 10.46 -3.26 -3.26
N THR A 221 10.96 -4.18 -4.08
CA THR A 221 11.84 -3.85 -5.22
C THR A 221 11.10 -3.37 -6.47
N LEU A 222 9.76 -3.49 -6.46
CA LEU A 222 8.87 -3.12 -7.57
C LEU A 222 8.05 -1.86 -7.28
N VAL A 223 8.42 -1.11 -6.24
CA VAL A 223 7.77 0.16 -5.88
C VAL A 223 8.26 1.31 -6.76
N ASN A 224 7.43 2.36 -6.86
CA ASN A 224 7.77 3.55 -7.61
C ASN A 224 8.15 4.71 -6.68
N PRO A 225 9.12 5.56 -7.06
CA PRO A 225 9.47 6.76 -6.31
C PRO A 225 8.50 7.92 -6.63
N GLY A 226 7.19 7.73 -6.38
CA GLY A 226 6.17 8.75 -6.65
C GLY A 226 6.33 9.97 -5.73
N PRO A 227 6.53 11.21 -6.27
CA PRO A 227 6.74 12.38 -5.45
C PRO A 227 5.47 12.78 -4.67
N PHE A 228 5.60 13.10 -3.39
CA PHE A 228 4.47 13.59 -2.57
C PHE A 228 3.86 14.88 -3.11
N ASP A 229 4.67 15.73 -3.73
CA ASP A 229 4.27 17.00 -4.32
C ASP A 229 3.16 16.86 -5.39
N HIS A 230 3.02 15.69 -6.02
CA HIS A 230 1.93 15.41 -6.96
C HIS A 230 0.55 15.45 -6.28
N ALA A 231 0.45 15.02 -5.04
CA ALA A 231 -0.80 15.13 -4.27
C ALA A 231 -1.14 16.61 -3.98
N VAL A 232 -0.13 17.40 -3.60
CA VAL A 232 -0.30 18.83 -3.28
C VAL A 232 -0.68 19.65 -4.51
N LYS A 233 -0.12 19.31 -5.68
CA LYS A 233 -0.35 20.02 -6.95
C LYS A 233 -1.52 19.49 -7.78
N GLY A 234 -2.21 18.44 -7.30
CA GLY A 234 -3.36 17.85 -8.01
C GLY A 234 -2.97 17.14 -9.32
N ALA A 235 -1.78 16.55 -9.39
CA ALA A 235 -1.35 15.79 -10.56
C ALA A 235 -2.05 14.44 -10.62
N LEU A 236 -2.96 14.25 -11.58
CA LEU A 236 -3.84 13.08 -11.69
C LEU A 236 -3.10 11.74 -11.85
N ILE A 237 -1.86 11.75 -12.34
CA ILE A 237 -1.05 10.52 -12.45
C ILE A 237 -0.90 9.83 -11.08
N ARG A 238 -0.93 10.58 -9.98
CA ARG A 238 -0.86 10.04 -8.62
C ARG A 238 -1.96 9.01 -8.35
N ASN A 239 -3.17 9.26 -8.86
CA ASN A 239 -4.33 8.39 -8.63
C ASN A 239 -4.20 7.02 -9.32
N THR A 240 -3.26 6.86 -10.24
CA THR A 240 -2.98 5.56 -10.87
C THR A 240 -2.02 4.69 -10.06
N TRP A 241 -1.27 5.29 -9.13
CA TRP A 241 -0.22 4.58 -8.40
C TRP A 241 -0.72 3.40 -7.56
N PRO A 242 -1.85 3.48 -6.83
CA PRO A 242 -2.31 2.34 -6.04
C PRO A 242 -2.58 1.10 -6.89
N GLY A 243 -3.23 1.28 -8.04
CA GLY A 243 -3.52 0.19 -8.97
C GLY A 243 -2.27 -0.40 -9.60
N LEU A 244 -1.36 0.45 -10.09
CA LEU A 244 -0.07 0.01 -10.65
C LEU A 244 0.78 -0.72 -9.61
N ALA A 245 0.89 -0.18 -8.40
CA ALA A 245 1.65 -0.79 -7.33
C ALA A 245 1.01 -2.11 -6.86
N ALA A 246 -0.31 -2.18 -6.72
CA ALA A 246 -1.01 -3.42 -6.38
C ALA A 246 -0.81 -4.51 -7.44
N SER A 247 -0.80 -4.15 -8.73
CA SER A 247 -0.45 -5.06 -9.83
C SER A 247 0.99 -5.56 -9.74
N ASN A 248 1.93 -4.71 -9.31
CA ASN A 248 3.32 -5.12 -9.04
C ASN A 248 3.41 -6.07 -7.83
N GLY A 249 2.62 -5.82 -6.78
CA GLY A 249 2.51 -6.74 -5.64
C GLY A 249 2.02 -8.13 -6.04
N LEU A 250 1.01 -8.21 -6.91
CA LEU A 250 0.53 -9.47 -7.48
C LEU A 250 1.66 -10.19 -8.23
N ARG A 251 2.40 -9.48 -9.11
CA ARG A 251 3.54 -10.06 -9.83
C ARG A 251 4.62 -10.58 -8.90
N ALA A 252 4.91 -9.86 -7.82
CA ALA A 252 5.92 -10.29 -6.85
C ALA A 252 5.53 -11.64 -6.23
N VAL A 253 4.25 -11.86 -5.91
CA VAL A 253 3.77 -13.14 -5.40
C VAL A 253 3.89 -14.24 -6.43
N ASP A 254 3.47 -13.99 -7.69
CA ASP A 254 3.60 -14.95 -8.79
C ASP A 254 5.07 -15.36 -9.01
N TRP A 255 5.99 -14.41 -8.93
CA TRP A 255 7.43 -14.68 -9.11
C TRP A 255 8.05 -15.44 -7.95
N VAL A 256 7.60 -15.19 -6.72
CA VAL A 256 8.06 -15.96 -5.55
C VAL A 256 7.66 -17.43 -5.66
N GLU A 257 6.49 -17.75 -6.20
CA GLU A 257 6.08 -19.12 -6.50
C GLU A 257 6.98 -19.80 -7.55
N MET A 258 7.67 -19.01 -8.38
CA MET A 258 8.66 -19.46 -9.38
C MET A 258 10.10 -19.37 -8.85
N GLU A 259 10.29 -19.15 -7.55
CA GLU A 259 11.61 -18.99 -6.89
C GLU A 259 12.40 -17.75 -7.37
N VAL A 260 11.73 -16.79 -8.01
CA VAL A 260 12.30 -15.48 -8.37
C VAL A 260 12.09 -14.52 -7.19
N ILE A 261 13.05 -14.53 -6.29
CA ILE A 261 12.96 -13.82 -4.99
C ILE A 261 14.00 -12.71 -4.85
N ALA A 262 13.66 -11.73 -4.03
CA ALA A 262 14.59 -10.67 -3.62
C ALA A 262 15.44 -11.12 -2.42
N THR A 263 16.41 -10.30 -2.01
CA THR A 263 17.17 -10.56 -0.79
C THR A 263 16.31 -10.32 0.45
N GLU A 264 16.61 -11.01 1.54
CA GLU A 264 15.89 -10.92 2.83
C GLU A 264 15.89 -9.52 3.46
N THR A 265 16.70 -8.63 2.96
CA THR A 265 16.88 -7.27 3.48
C THR A 265 16.43 -6.19 2.49
N SER A 266 15.73 -6.58 1.42
CA SER A 266 15.35 -5.65 0.34
C SER A 266 14.49 -4.50 0.82
N ILE A 267 13.52 -4.73 1.70
CA ILE A 267 12.70 -3.65 2.29
C ILE A 267 13.60 -2.64 3.00
N TYR A 268 14.50 -3.09 3.86
CA TYR A 268 15.41 -2.19 4.57
C TYR A 268 16.26 -1.37 3.61
N GLN A 269 16.87 -2.04 2.61
CA GLN A 269 17.71 -1.36 1.61
C GLN A 269 16.95 -0.32 0.80
N ILE A 270 15.73 -0.64 0.36
CA ILE A 270 14.91 0.30 -0.42
C ILE A 270 14.51 1.52 0.42
N TYR A 271 13.95 1.29 1.61
CA TYR A 271 13.40 2.40 2.38
C TYR A 271 14.46 3.19 3.15
N LYS A 272 15.43 2.51 3.77
CA LYS A 272 16.49 3.16 4.54
C LYS A 272 17.60 3.68 3.64
N ASP A 273 18.22 2.80 2.84
CA ASP A 273 19.47 3.12 2.15
C ASP A 273 19.21 3.93 0.87
N ILE A 274 18.14 3.62 0.11
CA ILE A 274 17.83 4.29 -1.17
C ILE A 274 16.89 5.48 -0.96
N PHE A 275 15.78 5.31 -0.25
CA PHE A 275 14.80 6.39 -0.05
C PHE A 275 15.14 7.33 1.10
N GLY A 276 16.07 6.95 1.98
CA GLY A 276 16.59 7.79 3.06
C GLY A 276 15.64 7.96 4.25
N ALA A 277 14.78 6.98 4.51
CA ALA A 277 13.97 6.95 5.72
C ALA A 277 14.81 6.61 6.96
N SER A 278 14.43 7.08 8.14
CA SER A 278 14.86 6.45 9.38
C SER A 278 14.10 5.14 9.58
N CYS A 279 14.74 4.16 10.23
CA CYS A 279 14.13 2.87 10.53
C CYS A 279 14.01 2.70 12.05
N ASP A 280 12.84 2.28 12.50
CA ASP A 280 12.58 1.92 13.90
C ASP A 280 12.04 0.48 13.95
N PRO A 281 12.91 -0.54 14.02
CA PRO A 281 12.51 -1.95 14.01
C PRO A 281 11.60 -2.35 15.18
N GLU A 282 11.62 -1.60 16.29
CA GLU A 282 10.77 -1.89 17.46
C GLU A 282 9.28 -1.77 17.13
N THR A 283 8.91 -0.94 16.15
CA THR A 283 7.52 -0.78 15.73
C THR A 283 6.93 -2.04 15.07
N LEU A 284 7.80 -2.96 14.61
CA LEU A 284 7.39 -4.25 14.04
C LEU A 284 7.04 -5.28 15.12
N LYS A 285 7.47 -5.08 16.36
CA LYS A 285 7.10 -5.97 17.46
C LYS A 285 5.59 -6.01 17.59
N TYR A 286 5.06 -7.21 17.73
CA TYR A 286 3.64 -7.46 17.73
C TYR A 286 3.22 -8.21 18.98
N ASN A 287 2.23 -7.66 19.69
CA ASN A 287 1.58 -8.33 20.79
C ASN A 287 0.12 -8.61 20.38
N LEU A 288 -0.15 -9.84 19.95
CA LEU A 288 -1.45 -10.33 19.48
C LEU A 288 -2.62 -10.03 20.44
N ASN A 289 -2.33 -9.77 21.70
CA ASN A 289 -3.34 -9.63 22.74
C ASN A 289 -3.73 -8.17 23.06
N GLU A 290 -3.05 -7.17 22.49
CA GLU A 290 -3.22 -5.79 22.93
C GLU A 290 -3.88 -4.88 21.92
N THR A 291 -3.33 -4.73 20.71
CA THR A 291 -3.85 -3.78 19.71
C THR A 291 -3.62 -4.23 18.28
N TRP A 292 -4.62 -4.03 17.44
CA TRP A 292 -4.53 -4.22 15.99
C TRP A 292 -4.37 -2.87 15.30
N GLU A 293 -3.46 -2.76 14.35
CA GLU A 293 -3.24 -1.50 13.60
C GLU A 293 -4.50 -1.07 12.84
N ILE A 294 -5.30 -2.02 12.36
CA ILE A 294 -6.56 -1.74 11.68
C ILE A 294 -7.57 -0.99 12.57
N GLU A 295 -7.48 -1.07 13.89
CA GLU A 295 -8.33 -0.29 14.81
C GLU A 295 -8.09 1.21 14.66
N ALA A 296 -6.89 1.62 14.24
CA ALA A 296 -6.53 3.00 13.98
C ALA A 296 -6.84 3.43 12.52
N SER A 297 -7.56 2.62 11.74
CA SER A 297 -8.07 3.08 10.45
C SER A 297 -9.13 4.15 10.64
N TYR A 298 -9.20 5.07 9.67
CA TYR A 298 -10.26 6.08 9.58
C TYR A 298 -10.96 5.99 8.23
N HIS A 299 -12.21 6.43 8.21
CA HIS A 299 -13.03 6.55 7.01
C HIS A 299 -13.22 8.04 6.67
N LYS A 300 -13.38 8.35 5.39
CA LYS A 300 -13.58 9.72 4.93
C LYS A 300 -15.06 10.02 4.70
N GLU A 301 -15.54 11.11 5.26
CA GLU A 301 -16.90 11.62 5.01
C GLU A 301 -16.96 12.58 3.83
N HIS A 302 -15.80 13.12 3.44
CA HIS A 302 -15.67 14.08 2.35
C HIS A 302 -14.71 13.58 1.30
N ALA A 303 -15.02 13.79 0.03
CA ALA A 303 -14.20 13.45 -1.13
C ALA A 303 -13.00 14.41 -1.23
N CYS A 304 -12.08 14.35 -0.26
CA CYS A 304 -10.88 15.17 -0.22
C CYS A 304 -9.79 14.55 0.66
N CYS A 305 -8.59 15.12 0.58
CA CYS A 305 -7.49 14.76 1.47
C CYS A 305 -7.90 14.95 2.94
N GLN A 306 -7.51 14.01 3.80
CA GLN A 306 -7.82 14.05 5.24
C GLN A 306 -7.48 15.39 5.90
N TYR A 307 -6.41 16.03 5.50
CA TYR A 307 -6.01 17.34 6.05
C TYR A 307 -7.02 18.45 5.78
N SER A 308 -7.91 18.29 4.82
CA SER A 308 -8.96 19.27 4.48
C SER A 308 -10.27 19.05 5.22
N HIS A 309 -10.49 17.88 5.85
CA HIS A 309 -11.77 17.53 6.49
C HIS A 309 -12.18 18.55 7.56
N SER A 310 -11.26 18.96 8.44
CA SER A 310 -11.56 19.94 9.48
C SER A 310 -11.98 21.29 8.91
N ALA A 311 -11.41 21.70 7.78
CA ALA A 311 -11.79 22.94 7.11
C ALA A 311 -13.19 22.85 6.49
N VAL A 312 -13.52 21.70 5.87
CA VAL A 312 -14.85 21.45 5.33
C VAL A 312 -15.89 21.42 6.44
N GLU A 313 -15.63 20.74 7.56
CA GLU A 313 -16.53 20.72 8.71
C GLU A 313 -16.72 22.10 9.33
N ALA A 314 -15.65 22.90 9.47
CA ALA A 314 -15.77 24.28 9.96
C ALA A 314 -16.66 25.12 9.04
N ALA A 315 -16.52 25.01 7.72
CA ALA A 315 -17.36 25.71 6.76
C ALA A 315 -18.83 25.25 6.83
N ARG A 316 -19.09 23.94 6.96
CA ARG A 316 -20.44 23.38 7.16
C ARG A 316 -21.10 23.92 8.42
N ASN A 317 -20.38 23.93 9.54
CA ASN A 317 -20.88 24.47 10.81
C ASN A 317 -21.25 25.95 10.71
N ILE A 318 -20.48 26.75 9.95
CA ILE A 318 -20.83 28.17 9.69
C ILE A 318 -22.15 28.26 8.91
N ILE A 319 -22.31 27.44 7.87
CA ILE A 319 -23.54 27.41 7.06
C ILE A 319 -24.73 26.98 7.89
N GLU A 320 -24.60 25.97 8.72
CA GLU A 320 -25.66 25.44 9.60
C GLU A 320 -26.10 26.49 10.63
N ASN A 321 -25.18 27.25 11.19
CA ASN A 321 -25.48 28.25 12.22
C ASN A 321 -25.96 29.59 11.67
N HIS A 322 -25.58 29.96 10.43
CA HIS A 322 -25.83 31.29 9.86
C HIS A 322 -26.63 31.25 8.56
N GLY A 323 -27.02 30.06 8.08
CA GLY A 323 -27.67 29.84 6.79
C GLY A 323 -26.70 29.94 5.61
N VAL A 324 -27.22 29.68 4.41
CA VAL A 324 -26.44 29.69 3.17
C VAL A 324 -25.95 31.12 2.91
N LEU A 325 -24.61 31.27 2.90
CA LEU A 325 -23.98 32.56 2.62
C LEU A 325 -23.89 32.77 1.11
N CYS A 326 -24.35 33.94 0.64
CA CYS A 326 -24.04 34.36 -0.73
C CYS A 326 -22.57 34.76 -0.80
N VAL A 327 -21.84 34.27 -1.80
CA VAL A 327 -20.41 34.61 -1.98
C VAL A 327 -20.16 36.10 -2.04
N SER A 328 -21.12 36.87 -2.61
CA SER A 328 -21.06 38.33 -2.64
C SER A 328 -21.09 39.02 -1.28
N ASN A 329 -21.54 38.32 -0.23
CA ASN A 329 -21.63 38.86 1.13
C ASN A 329 -20.41 38.48 2.00
N ILE A 330 -19.46 37.73 1.45
CA ILE A 330 -18.23 37.30 2.15
C ILE A 330 -17.14 38.31 1.80
N ASN A 331 -16.72 39.12 2.78
CA ASN A 331 -15.63 40.07 2.59
C ASN A 331 -14.26 39.42 2.70
N SER A 332 -14.11 38.44 3.60
CA SER A 332 -12.87 37.69 3.79
C SER A 332 -13.18 36.35 4.45
N ALA A 333 -12.33 35.35 4.18
CA ALA A 333 -12.31 34.09 4.88
C ALA A 333 -10.86 33.78 5.28
N THR A 334 -10.65 33.42 6.54
CA THR A 334 -9.34 33.04 7.07
C THR A 334 -9.42 31.63 7.58
N LEU A 335 -8.53 30.75 7.10
CA LEU A 335 -8.37 29.39 7.58
C LEU A 335 -7.08 29.31 8.41
N GLU A 336 -7.25 29.07 9.71
CA GLU A 336 -6.12 28.80 10.60
C GLU A 336 -5.94 27.28 10.73
N THR A 337 -4.76 26.80 10.40
CA THR A 337 -4.42 25.39 10.45
C THR A 337 -2.97 25.21 10.90
N HIS A 338 -2.62 24.01 11.34
CA HIS A 338 -1.24 23.73 11.70
C HIS A 338 -0.36 23.62 10.45
N TRP A 339 0.84 24.12 10.58
CA TRP A 339 1.88 24.01 9.56
C TRP A 339 2.53 22.61 9.63
N ARG A 340 2.71 21.95 8.47
CA ARG A 340 3.65 20.87 8.27
C ARG A 340 4.49 21.09 7.04
#